data_3f84e4c39574085b5de0879ab9a25299
#
_entry.id   3f84e4c39574085b5de0879ab9a25299
#
_cell.length_a   1.000
_cell.length_b   1.000
_cell.length_c   1.000
_cell.angle_alpha   90.00
_cell.angle_beta   90.00
_cell.angle_gamma   90.00
#
_symmetry.space_group_name_H-M   'P 1'
#
loop_
_entity.id
_entity.type
_entity.pdbx_description
1 polymer ?
#
loop_
_entity_poly.entity_id
_entity_poly.type
_entity_poly.pdbx_seq_one_letter_code
_entity_poly.pdbx_strand_id
1 'polypeptide(L)'
;MNSLTEATNVAERIQLELSVPFNLGGHEVYTSVSIGIATSMTGYDHAAAVLRDADTAMYRAKSHGKARYEIFDQTMHAHASNLLQLETDLRRALEREELEVYYQPIITLDTGCIRGFEALVRWQHPERGFISPTEFIPIAEESLLINKIGLWVLTQACRQIKIWQQNFPQYQPLQVSVNLSGKQFIAPDLIGQIKRVIQETGVNPHCLKLEITESMMMENIELVIETLEQLRAIGLELSIDDFGTGYSSLSYLHRLPASTLKIDRSFVSRMNAEGENAEIVKTITSLARHLKMSVVAEGVETLEQANQLIELGCEYGQGYYFSPAAAVPKITKMLEEQTPMIQPAPLVRYQVASKMIT
;
A
#
# COMPACT_ATOMS: atom_id res chain seq x y z
N MET A 1 42.58 -9.19 2.37
CA MET A 1 41.89 -7.96 2.76
C MET A 1 42.19 -7.72 4.23
N ASN A 2 42.84 -6.62 4.53
CA ASN A 2 43.32 -6.35 5.91
C ASN A 2 42.42 -5.40 6.71
N SER A 3 41.37 -4.89 6.10
CA SER A 3 40.41 -4.00 6.78
C SER A 3 38.98 -4.17 6.26
N LEU A 4 37.99 -3.85 7.09
CA LEU A 4 36.57 -3.79 6.73
C LEU A 4 36.37 -2.82 5.55
N THR A 5 37.06 -1.71 5.55
CA THR A 5 37.03 -0.68 4.49
C THR A 5 37.44 -1.23 3.12
N GLU A 6 38.41 -2.16 3.05
CA GLU A 6 38.72 -2.79 1.77
C GLU A 6 37.58 -3.66 1.24
N ALA A 7 36.88 -4.37 2.11
CA ALA A 7 35.76 -5.20 1.71
C ALA A 7 34.56 -4.35 1.24
N THR A 8 34.26 -3.26 1.93
CA THR A 8 33.17 -2.34 1.51
C THR A 8 33.50 -1.64 0.20
N ASN A 9 34.75 -1.18 -0.01
CA ASN A 9 35.17 -0.58 -1.27
C ASN A 9 35.05 -1.55 -2.46
N VAL A 10 35.33 -2.86 -2.22
CA VAL A 10 35.14 -3.88 -3.27
C VAL A 10 33.61 -4.06 -3.56
N ALA A 11 32.78 -4.10 -2.54
CA ALA A 11 31.33 -4.22 -2.72
C ALA A 11 30.75 -3.02 -3.47
N GLU A 12 31.12 -1.81 -3.11
CA GLU A 12 30.71 -0.58 -3.79
C GLU A 12 31.16 -0.56 -5.26
N ARG A 13 32.40 -0.97 -5.55
CA ARG A 13 32.89 -1.06 -6.92
C ARG A 13 32.10 -2.09 -7.74
N ILE A 14 31.77 -3.26 -7.18
CA ILE A 14 30.95 -4.27 -7.85
C ILE A 14 29.56 -3.70 -8.17
N GLN A 15 28.95 -2.98 -7.23
CA GLN A 15 27.65 -2.36 -7.44
C GLN A 15 27.69 -1.29 -8.52
N LEU A 16 28.72 -0.46 -8.52
CA LEU A 16 28.93 0.60 -9.52
C LEU A 16 29.12 0.00 -10.93
N GLU A 17 29.94 -1.04 -11.08
CA GLU A 17 30.15 -1.71 -12.37
C GLU A 17 28.88 -2.37 -12.89
N LEU A 18 28.04 -2.95 -12.01
CA LEU A 18 26.78 -3.58 -12.37
C LEU A 18 25.63 -2.58 -12.56
N SER A 19 25.79 -1.32 -12.20
CA SER A 19 24.79 -0.27 -12.47
C SER A 19 24.79 0.19 -13.94
N VAL A 20 25.87 -0.10 -14.67
CA VAL A 20 25.98 0.18 -16.10
C VAL A 20 25.23 -0.91 -16.88
N PRO A 21 24.32 -0.56 -17.82
CA PRO A 21 23.56 -1.56 -18.56
C PRO A 21 24.45 -2.45 -19.42
N PHE A 22 24.11 -3.74 -19.46
CA PHE A 22 24.76 -4.72 -20.34
C PHE A 22 24.05 -4.77 -21.69
N ASN A 23 24.81 -4.76 -22.78
CA ASN A 23 24.25 -4.97 -24.11
C ASN A 23 24.24 -6.48 -24.44
N LEU A 24 23.07 -7.09 -24.46
CA LEU A 24 22.85 -8.47 -24.79
C LEU A 24 22.13 -8.58 -26.16
N GLY A 25 22.91 -8.77 -27.22
CA GLY A 25 22.35 -8.94 -28.56
C GLY A 25 21.58 -7.72 -29.10
N GLY A 26 21.95 -6.50 -28.71
CA GLY A 26 21.29 -5.25 -29.10
C GLY A 26 20.28 -4.73 -28.09
N HIS A 27 20.03 -5.47 -27.01
CA HIS A 27 19.13 -5.05 -25.92
C HIS A 27 19.94 -4.61 -24.70
N GLU A 28 19.63 -3.45 -24.15
CA GLU A 28 20.20 -2.97 -22.88
C GLU A 28 19.48 -3.68 -21.72
N VAL A 29 20.28 -4.38 -20.89
CA VAL A 29 19.79 -5.09 -19.71
C VAL A 29 20.41 -4.47 -18.48
N TYR A 30 19.56 -3.99 -17.56
CA TYR A 30 19.95 -3.47 -16.26
C TYR A 30 19.92 -4.61 -15.23
N THR A 31 20.94 -4.68 -14.39
CA THR A 31 21.00 -5.64 -13.29
C THR A 31 21.51 -4.98 -12.03
N SER A 32 21.27 -5.60 -10.89
CA SER A 32 21.80 -5.17 -9.61
C SER A 32 22.22 -6.37 -8.78
N VAL A 33 23.07 -6.15 -7.77
CA VAL A 33 23.53 -7.21 -6.87
C VAL A 33 23.33 -6.81 -5.42
N SER A 34 22.89 -7.77 -4.60
CA SER A 34 22.87 -7.67 -3.14
C SER A 34 24.06 -8.47 -2.60
N ILE A 35 24.89 -7.86 -1.76
CA ILE A 35 26.16 -8.42 -1.30
C ILE A 35 26.12 -8.56 0.21
N GLY A 36 26.46 -9.76 0.73
CA GLY A 36 26.70 -9.98 2.14
C GLY A 36 28.21 -10.08 2.42
N ILE A 37 28.67 -9.38 3.44
CA ILE A 37 30.06 -9.33 3.84
C ILE A 37 30.21 -9.95 5.22
N ALA A 38 31.00 -11.05 5.34
CA ALA A 38 31.44 -11.61 6.60
C ALA A 38 32.95 -11.40 6.75
N THR A 39 33.40 -11.00 7.93
CA THR A 39 34.82 -10.68 8.19
C THR A 39 35.41 -11.61 9.24
N SER A 40 36.71 -11.85 9.16
CA SER A 40 37.46 -12.64 10.14
C SER A 40 37.46 -12.05 11.56
N MET A 41 37.00 -10.82 11.74
CA MET A 41 36.87 -10.17 13.04
C MET A 41 35.81 -10.85 13.93
N THR A 42 34.90 -11.61 13.34
CA THR A 42 33.87 -12.38 14.06
C THR A 42 34.41 -13.63 14.75
N GLY A 43 35.66 -14.07 14.43
CA GLY A 43 36.29 -15.22 15.06
C GLY A 43 35.70 -16.57 14.63
N TYR A 44 35.77 -16.87 13.33
CA TYR A 44 35.23 -18.12 12.77
C TYR A 44 36.16 -19.31 12.96
N ASP A 45 35.62 -20.41 13.47
CA ASP A 45 36.34 -21.71 13.59
C ASP A 45 36.24 -22.55 12.30
N HIS A 46 35.21 -22.31 11.46
CA HIS A 46 34.92 -23.12 10.27
C HIS A 46 34.50 -22.27 9.07
N ALA A 47 34.95 -22.64 7.88
CA ALA A 47 34.58 -21.95 6.63
C ALA A 47 33.08 -21.91 6.37
N ALA A 48 32.35 -22.97 6.76
CA ALA A 48 30.90 -23.01 6.63
C ALA A 48 30.18 -21.89 7.43
N ALA A 49 30.73 -21.49 8.58
CA ALA A 49 30.17 -20.40 9.38
C ALA A 49 30.33 -19.04 8.67
N VAL A 50 31.47 -18.81 8.03
CA VAL A 50 31.70 -17.56 7.23
C VAL A 50 30.69 -17.45 6.10
N LEU A 51 30.48 -18.56 5.36
CA LEU A 51 29.53 -18.56 4.23
C LEU A 51 28.08 -18.35 4.70
N ARG A 52 27.69 -19.02 5.78
CA ARG A 52 26.36 -18.84 6.37
C ARG A 52 26.12 -17.39 6.80
N ASP A 53 27.10 -16.77 7.42
CA ASP A 53 26.99 -15.42 7.95
C ASP A 53 27.00 -14.38 6.81
N ALA A 54 27.81 -14.61 5.78
CA ALA A 54 27.76 -13.81 4.55
C ALA A 54 26.41 -13.94 3.83
N ASP A 55 25.83 -15.16 3.78
CA ASP A 55 24.51 -15.38 3.19
C ASP A 55 23.41 -14.68 4.00
N THR A 56 23.47 -14.73 5.34
CA THR A 56 22.57 -13.98 6.22
C THR A 56 22.63 -12.47 5.96
N ALA A 57 23.82 -11.91 5.83
CA ALA A 57 24.01 -10.48 5.50
C ALA A 57 23.49 -10.16 4.08
N MET A 58 23.72 -11.03 3.10
CA MET A 58 23.18 -10.86 1.74
C MET A 58 21.64 -10.89 1.74
N TYR A 59 21.03 -11.77 2.51
CA TYR A 59 19.58 -11.81 2.65
C TYR A 59 19.04 -10.51 3.24
N ARG A 60 19.70 -9.97 4.26
CA ARG A 60 19.37 -8.66 4.83
C ARG A 60 19.50 -7.54 3.79
N ALA A 61 20.54 -7.56 2.95
CA ALA A 61 20.68 -6.61 1.85
C ALA A 61 19.49 -6.70 0.85
N LYS A 62 18.97 -7.91 0.59
CA LYS A 62 17.80 -8.12 -0.26
C LYS A 62 16.52 -7.58 0.36
N SER A 63 16.29 -7.83 1.66
CA SER A 63 15.09 -7.37 2.38
C SER A 63 15.07 -5.85 2.61
N HIS A 64 16.23 -5.20 2.69
CA HIS A 64 16.35 -3.75 2.84
C HIS A 64 16.29 -2.96 1.52
N GLY A 65 15.75 -3.55 0.45
CA GLY A 65 15.53 -2.85 -0.82
C GLY A 65 16.50 -3.24 -1.92
N LYS A 66 17.22 -4.35 -1.78
CA LYS A 66 18.19 -4.87 -2.80
C LYS A 66 19.29 -3.88 -3.19
N ALA A 67 20.09 -4.19 -4.19
CA ALA A 67 21.11 -3.31 -4.78
C ALA A 67 22.03 -2.61 -3.75
N ARG A 68 22.40 -3.31 -2.68
CA ARG A 68 23.23 -2.83 -1.58
C ARG A 68 24.11 -3.93 -1.01
N TYR A 69 25.09 -3.54 -0.20
CA TYR A 69 25.80 -4.50 0.65
C TYR A 69 25.37 -4.35 2.11
N GLU A 70 25.46 -5.43 2.86
CA GLU A 70 25.33 -5.47 4.31
C GLU A 70 26.53 -6.22 4.91
N ILE A 71 26.98 -5.75 6.06
CA ILE A 71 28.08 -6.38 6.80
C ILE A 71 27.45 -7.21 7.91
N PHE A 72 27.83 -8.48 7.97
CA PHE A 72 27.33 -9.37 9.00
C PHE A 72 27.66 -8.86 10.40
N ASP A 73 26.66 -8.84 11.25
CA ASP A 73 26.77 -8.72 12.69
C ASP A 73 25.98 -9.83 13.40
N GLN A 74 26.34 -10.13 14.66
CA GLN A 74 25.71 -11.23 15.38
C GLN A 74 24.20 -11.08 15.60
N THR A 75 23.67 -9.85 15.55
CA THR A 75 22.24 -9.58 15.70
C THR A 75 21.44 -10.07 14.49
N MET A 76 22.10 -10.21 13.33
CA MET A 76 21.47 -10.74 12.12
C MET A 76 21.02 -12.20 12.25
N HIS A 77 21.73 -13.03 13.01
CA HIS A 77 21.27 -14.40 13.29
C HIS A 77 19.98 -14.42 14.08
N ALA A 78 19.88 -13.58 15.10
CA ALA A 78 18.65 -13.47 15.89
C ALA A 78 17.51 -12.96 15.00
N HIS A 79 17.78 -12.00 14.12
CA HIS A 79 16.80 -11.48 13.18
C HIS A 79 16.34 -12.54 12.15
N ALA A 80 17.28 -13.28 11.53
CA ALA A 80 16.95 -14.36 10.59
C ALA A 80 16.15 -15.48 11.26
N SER A 81 16.53 -15.88 12.49
CA SER A 81 15.77 -16.86 13.27
C SER A 81 14.36 -16.35 13.61
N ASN A 82 14.24 -15.06 13.93
CA ASN A 82 12.95 -14.42 14.20
C ASN A 82 12.03 -14.42 12.97
N LEU A 83 12.57 -14.12 11.77
CA LEU A 83 11.81 -14.15 10.52
C LEU A 83 11.28 -15.56 10.21
N LEU A 84 12.12 -16.59 10.36
CA LEU A 84 11.69 -18.00 10.17
C LEU A 84 10.60 -18.40 11.15
N GLN A 85 10.72 -17.96 12.42
CA GLN A 85 9.69 -18.20 13.42
C GLN A 85 8.40 -17.49 13.06
N LEU A 86 8.47 -16.21 12.68
CA LEU A 86 7.31 -15.43 12.25
C LEU A 86 6.63 -16.03 11.01
N GLU A 87 7.39 -16.53 10.03
CA GLU A 87 6.82 -17.25 8.89
C GLU A 87 6.05 -18.49 9.32
N THR A 88 6.64 -19.25 10.24
CA THR A 88 6.00 -20.47 10.78
C THR A 88 4.72 -20.15 11.53
N ASP A 89 4.74 -19.10 12.35
CA ASP A 89 3.58 -18.67 13.12
C ASP A 89 2.50 -18.07 12.21
N LEU A 90 2.89 -17.29 11.18
CA LEU A 90 1.97 -16.72 10.22
C LEU A 90 1.20 -17.79 9.40
N ARG A 91 1.86 -18.94 9.09
CA ARG A 91 1.18 -20.09 8.45
C ARG A 91 -0.01 -20.60 9.25
N ARG A 92 0.09 -20.51 10.57
CA ARG A 92 -0.91 -21.01 11.51
C ARG A 92 -1.90 -19.91 11.95
N ALA A 93 -1.54 -18.65 11.71
CA ALA A 93 -2.33 -17.51 12.18
C ALA A 93 -3.77 -17.51 11.66
N LEU A 94 -3.98 -17.91 10.39
CA LEU A 94 -5.33 -18.05 9.81
C LEU A 94 -6.16 -19.14 10.50
N GLU A 95 -5.52 -20.29 10.82
CA GLU A 95 -6.20 -21.43 11.46
C GLU A 95 -6.49 -21.16 12.94
N ARG A 96 -5.70 -20.28 13.56
CA ARG A 96 -5.79 -19.94 14.98
C ARG A 96 -6.59 -18.66 15.26
N GLU A 97 -7.15 -18.07 14.20
CA GLU A 97 -7.92 -16.80 14.31
C GLU A 97 -7.11 -15.65 14.93
N GLU A 98 -5.79 -15.61 14.64
CA GLU A 98 -4.89 -14.56 15.12
C GLU A 98 -4.90 -13.33 14.20
N LEU A 99 -5.49 -13.44 13.00
CA LEU A 99 -5.64 -12.33 12.06
C LEU A 99 -7.01 -11.68 12.23
N GLU A 100 -7.01 -10.35 12.22
CA GLU A 100 -8.21 -9.53 12.26
C GLU A 100 -8.20 -8.52 11.11
N VAL A 101 -9.38 -8.08 10.64
CA VAL A 101 -9.49 -6.97 9.69
C VAL A 101 -9.95 -5.74 10.43
N TYR A 102 -9.11 -4.71 10.39
CA TYR A 102 -9.44 -3.36 10.83
C TYR A 102 -9.90 -2.54 9.64
N TYR A 103 -10.65 -1.51 9.90
CA TYR A 103 -11.22 -0.64 8.87
C TYR A 103 -10.86 0.80 9.17
N GLN A 104 -10.33 1.50 8.17
CA GLN A 104 -10.05 2.93 8.27
C GLN A 104 -11.04 3.70 7.40
N PRO A 105 -11.74 4.70 7.96
CA PRO A 105 -12.73 5.45 7.21
C PRO A 105 -12.10 6.34 6.14
N ILE A 106 -12.72 6.36 4.97
CA ILE A 106 -12.46 7.30 3.88
C ILE A 106 -13.60 8.32 3.91
N ILE A 107 -13.24 9.59 4.02
CA ILE A 107 -14.15 10.70 4.28
C ILE A 107 -14.30 11.56 3.03
N THR A 108 -15.52 11.93 2.69
CA THR A 108 -15.81 12.97 1.71
C THR A 108 -15.47 14.32 2.34
N LEU A 109 -14.46 15.00 1.81
CA LEU A 109 -13.85 16.15 2.48
C LEU A 109 -14.79 17.37 2.60
N ASP A 110 -15.68 17.60 1.64
CA ASP A 110 -16.61 18.73 1.65
C ASP A 110 -17.76 18.56 2.66
N THR A 111 -18.17 17.34 2.93
CA THR A 111 -19.30 17.03 3.81
C THR A 111 -18.91 16.44 5.16
N GLY A 112 -17.69 15.96 5.29
CA GLY A 112 -17.22 15.21 6.46
C GLY A 112 -17.87 13.82 6.62
N CYS A 113 -18.62 13.35 5.63
CA CYS A 113 -19.33 12.08 5.69
C CYS A 113 -18.44 10.90 5.31
N ILE A 114 -18.70 9.75 5.96
CA ILE A 114 -18.03 8.49 5.60
C ILE A 114 -18.50 8.04 4.22
N ARG A 115 -17.55 7.86 3.30
CA ARG A 115 -17.77 7.33 1.95
C ARG A 115 -17.56 5.82 1.87
N GLY A 116 -16.64 5.31 2.66
CA GLY A 116 -16.24 3.91 2.66
C GLY A 116 -15.13 3.65 3.65
N PHE A 117 -14.51 2.49 3.50
CA PHE A 117 -13.43 2.05 4.38
C PHE A 117 -12.33 1.37 3.60
N GLU A 118 -11.10 1.50 4.07
CA GLU A 118 -10.01 0.62 3.69
C GLU A 118 -9.90 -0.53 4.70
N ALA A 119 -9.87 -1.76 4.20
CA ALA A 119 -9.73 -2.98 4.99
C ALA A 119 -8.24 -3.31 5.17
N LEU A 120 -7.79 -3.30 6.40
CA LEU A 120 -6.39 -3.42 6.78
C LEU A 120 -6.18 -4.61 7.71
N VAL A 121 -5.43 -5.60 7.26
CA VAL A 121 -5.12 -6.78 8.08
C VAL A 121 -4.28 -6.41 9.30
N ARG A 122 -4.56 -7.06 10.42
CA ARG A 122 -3.83 -6.95 11.67
C ARG A 122 -3.51 -8.34 12.19
N TRP A 123 -2.36 -8.50 12.81
CA TRP A 123 -1.97 -9.77 13.41
C TRP A 123 -1.78 -9.61 14.92
N GLN A 124 -2.65 -10.28 15.67
CA GLN A 124 -2.58 -10.34 17.13
C GLN A 124 -1.95 -11.68 17.54
N HIS A 125 -0.62 -11.67 17.69
CA HIS A 125 0.10 -12.87 18.07
C HIS A 125 -0.06 -13.15 19.57
N PRO A 126 -0.31 -14.42 19.98
CA PRO A 126 -0.62 -14.75 21.39
C PRO A 126 0.53 -14.42 22.36
N GLU A 127 1.78 -14.55 21.93
CA GLU A 127 2.95 -14.32 22.79
C GLU A 127 3.61 -12.94 22.53
N ARG A 128 3.55 -12.41 21.29
CA ARG A 128 4.23 -11.18 20.88
C ARG A 128 3.31 -9.96 20.88
N GLY A 129 2.02 -10.17 21.09
CA GLY A 129 1.03 -9.11 20.96
C GLY A 129 0.84 -8.65 19.51
N PHE A 130 0.65 -7.37 19.31
CA PHE A 130 0.40 -6.81 17.98
C PHE A 130 1.67 -6.80 17.12
N ILE A 131 1.65 -7.51 15.99
CA ILE A 131 2.73 -7.52 14.99
C ILE A 131 2.36 -6.57 13.85
N SER A 132 3.29 -5.66 13.52
CA SER A 132 3.06 -4.66 12.47
C SER A 132 2.90 -5.28 11.08
N PRO A 133 1.95 -4.78 10.25
CA PRO A 133 1.88 -5.15 8.84
C PRO A 133 3.20 -4.96 8.09
N THR A 134 3.96 -3.93 8.40
CA THR A 134 5.28 -3.69 7.80
C THR A 134 6.30 -4.78 8.11
N GLU A 135 6.08 -5.57 9.17
CA GLU A 135 6.93 -6.70 9.54
C GLU A 135 6.47 -8.01 8.88
N PHE A 136 5.17 -8.33 8.91
CA PHE A 136 4.70 -9.63 8.45
C PHE A 136 4.24 -9.68 6.97
N ILE A 137 3.84 -8.56 6.35
CA ILE A 137 3.43 -8.56 4.93
C ILE A 137 4.60 -8.96 4.02
N PRO A 138 5.83 -8.44 4.17
CA PRO A 138 6.97 -8.91 3.37
C PRO A 138 7.21 -10.42 3.51
N ILE A 139 7.09 -10.96 4.72
CA ILE A 139 7.21 -12.40 4.98
C ILE A 139 6.09 -13.18 4.26
N ALA A 140 4.86 -12.66 4.31
CA ALA A 140 3.72 -13.26 3.62
C ALA A 140 3.91 -13.28 2.10
N GLU A 141 4.50 -12.23 1.52
CA GLU A 141 4.79 -12.12 0.09
C GLU A 141 5.90 -13.10 -0.36
N GLU A 142 7.01 -13.16 0.38
CA GLU A 142 8.12 -14.07 0.09
C GLU A 142 7.71 -15.54 0.20
N SER A 143 6.89 -15.88 1.20
CA SER A 143 6.39 -17.23 1.43
C SER A 143 5.13 -17.59 0.62
N LEU A 144 4.59 -16.65 -0.17
CA LEU A 144 3.31 -16.76 -0.90
C LEU A 144 2.08 -16.97 0.00
N LEU A 145 2.22 -16.81 1.31
CA LEU A 145 1.09 -16.81 2.24
C LEU A 145 0.15 -15.64 2.00
N ILE A 146 0.65 -14.57 1.41
CA ILE A 146 -0.13 -13.38 1.04
C ILE A 146 -1.35 -13.73 0.17
N ASN A 147 -1.27 -14.78 -0.66
CA ASN A 147 -2.40 -15.23 -1.48
C ASN A 147 -3.57 -15.73 -0.60
N LYS A 148 -3.27 -16.48 0.45
CA LYS A 148 -4.30 -16.98 1.38
C LYS A 148 -4.82 -15.88 2.29
N ILE A 149 -3.91 -15.06 2.81
CA ILE A 149 -4.25 -13.94 3.70
C ILE A 149 -5.10 -12.93 2.95
N GLY A 150 -4.71 -12.53 1.74
CA GLY A 150 -5.45 -11.55 0.95
C GLY A 150 -6.84 -12.04 0.53
N LEU A 151 -6.98 -13.32 0.16
CA LEU A 151 -8.29 -13.90 -0.13
C LEU A 151 -9.19 -13.93 1.12
N TRP A 152 -8.62 -14.22 2.28
CA TRP A 152 -9.33 -14.17 3.54
C TRP A 152 -9.74 -12.73 3.89
N VAL A 153 -8.84 -11.75 3.78
CA VAL A 153 -9.15 -10.33 4.01
C VAL A 153 -10.28 -9.88 3.08
N LEU A 154 -10.18 -10.18 1.79
CA LEU A 154 -11.22 -9.87 0.81
C LEU A 154 -12.58 -10.44 1.20
N THR A 155 -12.59 -11.71 1.64
CA THR A 155 -13.83 -12.37 2.08
C THR A 155 -14.43 -11.69 3.31
N GLN A 156 -13.60 -11.36 4.32
CA GLN A 156 -14.06 -10.67 5.52
C GLN A 156 -14.57 -9.25 5.19
N ALA A 157 -13.85 -8.51 4.36
CA ALA A 157 -14.24 -7.17 3.92
C ALA A 157 -15.59 -7.18 3.18
N CYS A 158 -15.78 -8.12 2.26
CA CYS A 158 -17.05 -8.29 1.53
C CYS A 158 -18.23 -8.62 2.45
N ARG A 159 -18.02 -9.51 3.44
CA ARG A 159 -19.06 -9.84 4.42
C ARG A 159 -19.41 -8.63 5.29
N GLN A 160 -18.41 -7.94 5.77
CA GLN A 160 -18.58 -6.82 6.69
C GLN A 160 -19.27 -5.62 6.02
N ILE A 161 -18.84 -5.26 4.81
CA ILE A 161 -19.47 -4.13 4.10
C ILE A 161 -20.95 -4.40 3.82
N LYS A 162 -21.32 -5.64 3.49
CA LYS A 162 -22.70 -6.02 3.29
C LYS A 162 -23.54 -5.86 4.56
N ILE A 163 -23.00 -6.24 5.72
CA ILE A 163 -23.64 -6.05 7.02
C ILE A 163 -23.89 -4.56 7.28
N TRP A 164 -22.89 -3.72 7.07
CA TRP A 164 -23.03 -2.28 7.28
C TRP A 164 -24.00 -1.63 6.30
N GLN A 165 -23.99 -2.03 5.03
CA GLN A 165 -24.96 -1.54 4.06
C GLN A 165 -26.41 -1.89 4.41
N GLN A 166 -26.65 -3.05 4.99
CA GLN A 166 -27.99 -3.46 5.46
C GLN A 166 -28.42 -2.69 6.71
N ASN A 167 -27.50 -2.48 7.66
CA ASN A 167 -27.78 -1.82 8.92
C ASN A 167 -27.82 -0.29 8.82
N PHE A 168 -27.10 0.28 7.86
CA PHE A 168 -26.93 1.72 7.70
C PHE A 168 -27.21 2.18 6.25
N PRO A 169 -28.43 2.02 5.74
CA PRO A 169 -28.78 2.32 4.36
C PRO A 169 -28.62 3.81 3.99
N GLN A 170 -28.57 4.71 4.97
CA GLN A 170 -28.35 6.15 4.78
C GLN A 170 -26.96 6.49 4.25
N TYR A 171 -25.96 5.61 4.40
CA TYR A 171 -24.60 5.81 3.88
C TYR A 171 -24.39 5.24 2.47
N GLN A 172 -25.42 4.75 1.82
CA GLN A 172 -25.25 4.14 0.49
C GLN A 172 -24.91 5.17 -0.58
N PRO A 173 -23.99 4.81 -1.50
CA PRO A 173 -23.29 3.54 -1.61
C PRO A 173 -22.00 3.49 -0.76
N LEU A 174 -22.01 2.72 0.33
CA LEU A 174 -20.84 2.49 1.16
C LEU A 174 -19.88 1.51 0.46
N GLN A 175 -18.62 1.85 0.35
CA GLN A 175 -17.59 1.06 -0.35
C GLN A 175 -16.57 0.49 0.62
N VAL A 176 -15.88 -0.59 0.22
CA VAL A 176 -14.70 -1.11 0.91
C VAL A 176 -13.56 -1.30 -0.08
N SER A 177 -12.40 -0.78 0.29
CA SER A 177 -11.14 -0.98 -0.43
C SER A 177 -10.34 -2.11 0.19
N VAL A 178 -9.70 -2.92 -0.64
CA VAL A 178 -8.81 -4.02 -0.23
C VAL A 178 -7.53 -3.95 -1.04
N ASN A 179 -6.40 -3.96 -0.35
CA ASN A 179 -5.08 -3.98 -0.94
C ASN A 179 -4.81 -5.30 -1.67
N LEU A 180 -4.24 -5.23 -2.86
CA LEU A 180 -3.82 -6.36 -3.67
C LEU A 180 -2.32 -6.29 -3.92
N SER A 181 -1.55 -7.25 -3.37
CA SER A 181 -0.10 -7.28 -3.56
C SER A 181 0.31 -7.75 -4.95
N GLY A 182 1.52 -7.36 -5.40
CA GLY A 182 2.07 -7.81 -6.67
C GLY A 182 2.16 -9.33 -6.80
N LYS A 183 2.41 -10.04 -5.71
CA LYS A 183 2.44 -11.51 -5.68
C LYS A 183 1.07 -12.13 -5.88
N GLN A 184 0.02 -11.52 -5.35
CA GLN A 184 -1.35 -11.95 -5.60
C GLN A 184 -1.78 -11.67 -7.03
N PHE A 185 -1.37 -10.52 -7.57
CA PHE A 185 -1.75 -10.10 -8.92
C PHE A 185 -1.29 -11.09 -10.00
N ILE A 186 -0.09 -11.66 -9.85
CA ILE A 186 0.45 -12.69 -10.78
C ILE A 186 0.06 -14.11 -10.40
N ALA A 187 -0.71 -14.31 -9.31
CA ALA A 187 -1.11 -15.64 -8.87
C ALA A 187 -2.09 -16.28 -9.85
N PRO A 188 -1.97 -17.59 -10.10
CA PRO A 188 -2.95 -18.29 -10.93
C PRO A 188 -4.37 -18.17 -10.37
N ASP A 189 -5.37 -18.00 -11.26
CA ASP A 189 -6.79 -17.98 -10.92
C ASP A 189 -7.24 -16.83 -9.99
N LEU A 190 -6.52 -15.70 -9.93
CA LEU A 190 -6.94 -14.53 -9.16
C LEU A 190 -8.39 -14.13 -9.47
N ILE A 191 -8.71 -14.00 -10.76
CA ILE A 191 -10.05 -13.60 -11.23
C ILE A 191 -11.13 -14.60 -10.77
N GLY A 192 -10.84 -15.90 -10.88
CA GLY A 192 -11.75 -16.96 -10.43
C GLY A 192 -11.98 -16.94 -8.93
N GLN A 193 -10.94 -16.69 -8.15
CA GLN A 193 -11.02 -16.56 -6.68
C GLN A 193 -11.87 -15.36 -6.28
N ILE A 194 -11.66 -14.19 -6.88
CA ILE A 194 -12.45 -12.98 -6.61
C ILE A 194 -13.92 -13.20 -6.97
N LYS A 195 -14.22 -13.79 -8.15
CA LYS A 195 -15.60 -14.12 -8.55
C LYS A 195 -16.28 -15.03 -7.53
N ARG A 196 -15.58 -16.05 -7.02
CA ARG A 196 -16.12 -16.94 -5.97
C ARG A 196 -16.44 -16.17 -4.69
N VAL A 197 -15.55 -15.30 -4.22
CA VAL A 197 -15.82 -14.48 -3.03
C VAL A 197 -17.06 -13.60 -3.22
N ILE A 198 -17.19 -12.94 -4.38
CA ILE A 198 -18.37 -12.12 -4.68
C ILE A 198 -19.66 -12.96 -4.67
N GLN A 199 -19.64 -14.14 -5.28
CA GLN A 199 -20.80 -15.05 -5.31
C GLN A 199 -21.16 -15.58 -3.92
N GLU A 200 -20.17 -16.02 -3.13
CA GLU A 200 -20.38 -16.57 -1.79
C GLU A 200 -20.86 -15.52 -0.79
N THR A 201 -20.34 -14.32 -0.87
CA THR A 201 -20.73 -13.22 0.03
C THR A 201 -21.99 -12.51 -0.45
N GLY A 202 -22.27 -12.54 -1.75
CA GLY A 202 -23.36 -11.80 -2.37
C GLY A 202 -23.21 -10.28 -2.23
N VAL A 203 -21.98 -9.78 -2.14
CA VAL A 203 -21.68 -8.35 -2.16
C VAL A 203 -21.91 -7.78 -3.56
N ASN A 204 -22.37 -6.54 -3.66
CA ASN A 204 -22.41 -5.85 -4.94
C ASN A 204 -20.96 -5.51 -5.38
N PRO A 205 -20.47 -6.00 -6.54
CA PRO A 205 -19.10 -5.75 -6.98
C PRO A 205 -18.71 -4.26 -7.03
N HIS A 206 -19.66 -3.36 -7.36
CA HIS A 206 -19.42 -1.92 -7.39
C HIS A 206 -19.13 -1.29 -6.01
N CYS A 207 -19.36 -2.04 -4.92
CA CYS A 207 -19.01 -1.61 -3.58
C CYS A 207 -17.63 -2.09 -3.13
N LEU A 208 -16.98 -2.91 -3.95
CA LEU A 208 -15.65 -3.43 -3.70
C LEU A 208 -14.63 -2.73 -4.60
N LYS A 209 -13.62 -2.15 -3.98
CA LYS A 209 -12.49 -1.50 -4.64
C LYS A 209 -11.22 -2.28 -4.35
N LEU A 210 -10.43 -2.57 -5.38
CA LEU A 210 -9.10 -3.15 -5.21
C LEU A 210 -8.04 -2.05 -5.37
N GLU A 211 -7.09 -2.02 -4.45
CA GLU A 211 -5.99 -1.07 -4.44
C GLU A 211 -4.70 -1.75 -4.89
N ILE A 212 -4.06 -1.18 -5.89
CA ILE A 212 -2.80 -1.65 -6.48
C ILE A 212 -1.76 -0.55 -6.38
N THR A 213 -0.55 -0.88 -5.98
CA THR A 213 0.51 0.12 -5.88
C THR A 213 1.06 0.50 -7.26
N GLU A 214 1.55 1.73 -7.37
CA GLU A 214 2.22 2.22 -8.58
C GLU A 214 3.33 1.29 -9.05
N SER A 215 4.14 0.75 -8.13
CA SER A 215 5.27 -0.11 -8.44
C SER A 215 4.90 -1.43 -9.12
N MET A 216 3.71 -1.97 -8.85
CA MET A 216 3.23 -3.20 -9.51
C MET A 216 3.06 -3.05 -11.02
N MET A 217 2.81 -1.83 -11.49
CA MET A 217 2.54 -1.56 -12.90
C MET A 217 3.80 -1.60 -13.78
N MET A 218 4.99 -1.58 -13.18
CA MET A 218 6.27 -1.43 -13.90
C MET A 218 6.83 -2.73 -14.45
N GLU A 219 6.39 -3.91 -13.97
CA GLU A 219 6.98 -5.19 -14.37
C GLU A 219 6.47 -5.71 -15.74
N ASN A 220 5.15 -5.59 -15.99
CA ASN A 220 4.53 -6.01 -17.27
C ASN A 220 3.21 -5.29 -17.47
N ILE A 221 3.25 -4.10 -18.05
CA ILE A 221 2.10 -3.20 -18.13
C ILE A 221 0.93 -3.77 -18.96
N GLU A 222 1.20 -4.52 -20.04
CA GLU A 222 0.16 -5.10 -20.88
C GLU A 222 -0.64 -6.15 -20.11
N LEU A 223 0.02 -7.05 -19.39
CA LEU A 223 -0.64 -8.05 -18.55
C LEU A 223 -1.42 -7.39 -17.41
N VAL A 224 -0.86 -6.32 -16.83
CA VAL A 224 -1.54 -5.54 -15.78
C VAL A 224 -2.83 -4.95 -16.31
N ILE A 225 -2.80 -4.26 -17.45
CA ILE A 225 -4.01 -3.66 -18.06
C ILE A 225 -5.06 -4.74 -18.35
N GLU A 226 -4.69 -5.85 -18.97
CA GLU A 226 -5.61 -6.95 -19.29
C GLU A 226 -6.29 -7.51 -18.03
N THR A 227 -5.53 -7.74 -16.98
CA THR A 227 -6.06 -8.26 -15.71
C THR A 227 -7.00 -7.25 -15.05
N LEU A 228 -6.64 -5.97 -15.04
CA LEU A 228 -7.47 -4.89 -14.48
C LEU A 228 -8.78 -4.71 -15.28
N GLU A 229 -8.74 -4.84 -16.61
CA GLU A 229 -9.94 -4.82 -17.44
C GLU A 229 -10.88 -5.98 -17.12
N GLN A 230 -10.34 -7.18 -16.90
CA GLN A 230 -11.14 -8.33 -16.47
C GLN A 230 -11.78 -8.11 -15.10
N LEU A 231 -11.06 -7.51 -14.14
CA LEU A 231 -11.60 -7.16 -12.82
C LEU A 231 -12.70 -6.10 -12.94
N ARG A 232 -12.51 -5.08 -13.76
CA ARG A 232 -13.53 -4.07 -14.02
C ARG A 232 -14.78 -4.64 -14.72
N ALA A 233 -14.59 -5.59 -15.63
CA ALA A 233 -15.71 -6.27 -16.30
C ALA A 233 -16.60 -7.07 -15.33
N ILE A 234 -16.11 -7.44 -14.15
CA ILE A 234 -16.88 -8.04 -13.07
C ILE A 234 -17.71 -6.97 -12.33
N GLY A 235 -17.37 -5.69 -12.49
CA GLY A 235 -17.99 -4.55 -11.80
C GLY A 235 -17.19 -3.99 -10.62
N LEU A 236 -15.94 -4.42 -10.44
CA LEU A 236 -15.07 -3.90 -9.38
C LEU A 236 -14.60 -2.48 -9.69
N GLU A 237 -14.41 -1.69 -8.64
CA GLU A 237 -13.68 -0.44 -8.71
C GLU A 237 -12.19 -0.69 -8.50
N LEU A 238 -11.33 0.13 -9.12
CA LEU A 238 -9.88 0.01 -9.05
C LEU A 238 -9.27 1.32 -8.60
N SER A 239 -8.29 1.25 -7.71
CA SER A 239 -7.55 2.39 -7.18
C SER A 239 -6.05 2.19 -7.37
N ILE A 240 -5.36 3.26 -7.74
CA ILE A 240 -3.90 3.30 -7.76
C ILE A 240 -3.45 3.86 -6.42
N ASP A 241 -2.65 3.09 -5.71
CA ASP A 241 -2.14 3.41 -4.37
C ASP A 241 -0.69 3.89 -4.39
N ASP A 242 -0.27 4.60 -3.33
CA ASP A 242 1.08 5.17 -3.15
C ASP A 242 1.54 6.05 -4.32
N PHE A 243 0.61 6.75 -5.00
CA PHE A 243 0.92 7.51 -6.21
C PHE A 243 1.88 8.67 -5.96
N GLY A 244 2.92 8.74 -6.80
CA GLY A 244 3.96 9.76 -6.76
C GLY A 244 5.23 9.34 -6.04
N THR A 245 5.29 8.15 -5.42
CA THR A 245 6.48 7.62 -4.75
C THR A 245 7.40 6.85 -5.69
N GLY A 246 6.90 6.47 -6.88
CA GLY A 246 7.59 5.66 -7.89
C GLY A 246 7.94 6.44 -9.15
N TYR A 247 8.42 5.71 -10.15
CA TYR A 247 8.70 6.24 -11.49
C TYR A 247 7.48 6.11 -12.40
N SER A 248 6.39 6.82 -12.10
CA SER A 248 5.21 6.79 -12.97
C SER A 248 5.52 7.31 -14.36
N SER A 249 5.47 6.42 -15.35
CA SER A 249 5.33 6.90 -16.72
C SER A 249 3.89 7.34 -16.94
N LEU A 250 3.65 8.64 -16.96
CA LEU A 250 2.34 9.24 -17.28
C LEU A 250 1.74 8.68 -18.58
N SER A 251 2.59 8.11 -19.47
CA SER A 251 2.17 7.51 -20.73
C SER A 251 1.28 6.27 -20.56
N TYR A 252 1.31 5.60 -19.43
CA TYR A 252 0.46 4.42 -19.18
C TYR A 252 -0.74 4.72 -18.29
N LEU A 253 -0.68 5.76 -17.48
CA LEU A 253 -1.73 6.08 -16.51
C LEU A 253 -3.11 6.24 -17.17
N HIS A 254 -3.17 6.86 -18.35
CA HIS A 254 -4.42 7.05 -19.10
C HIS A 254 -5.02 5.75 -19.68
N ARG A 255 -4.22 4.66 -19.75
CA ARG A 255 -4.67 3.35 -20.23
C ARG A 255 -5.22 2.46 -19.12
N LEU A 256 -4.92 2.81 -17.86
CA LEU A 256 -5.36 2.01 -16.74
C LEU A 256 -6.86 2.18 -16.49
N PRO A 257 -7.62 1.11 -16.34
CA PRO A 257 -9.05 1.18 -16.05
C PRO A 257 -9.34 1.51 -14.58
N ALA A 258 -8.53 2.37 -13.95
CA ALA A 258 -8.69 2.80 -12.57
C ALA A 258 -9.66 3.98 -12.46
N SER A 259 -10.44 4.02 -11.38
CA SER A 259 -11.41 5.08 -11.08
C SER A 259 -10.97 6.01 -9.96
N THR A 260 -9.91 5.64 -9.23
CA THR A 260 -9.43 6.39 -8.07
C THR A 260 -7.91 6.43 -8.05
N LEU A 261 -7.37 7.54 -7.56
CA LEU A 261 -5.95 7.75 -7.33
C LEU A 261 -5.76 8.14 -5.85
N LYS A 262 -4.90 7.43 -5.12
CA LYS A 262 -4.56 7.74 -3.73
C LYS A 262 -3.22 8.49 -3.70
N ILE A 263 -3.22 9.66 -3.09
CA ILE A 263 -2.01 10.46 -2.89
C ILE A 263 -1.32 9.97 -1.63
N ASP A 264 -0.07 9.52 -1.75
CA ASP A 264 0.70 9.02 -0.64
C ASP A 264 0.87 10.05 0.48
N ARG A 265 0.85 9.56 1.72
CA ARG A 265 0.98 10.37 2.94
C ARG A 265 2.23 11.25 2.98
N SER A 266 3.32 10.87 2.30
CA SER A 266 4.58 11.65 2.31
C SER A 266 4.41 13.03 1.68
N PHE A 267 3.47 13.19 0.74
CA PHE A 267 3.12 14.48 0.15
C PHE A 267 2.20 15.27 1.08
N VAL A 268 1.19 14.61 1.65
CA VAL A 268 0.20 15.26 2.54
C VAL A 268 0.85 15.72 3.86
N SER A 269 1.70 14.89 4.46
CA SER A 269 2.38 15.21 5.73
C SER A 269 3.31 16.43 5.65
N ARG A 270 3.82 16.74 4.45
CA ARG A 270 4.73 17.86 4.20
C ARG A 270 4.05 19.05 3.51
N MET A 271 2.72 19.04 3.40
CA MET A 271 1.96 20.21 2.98
C MET A 271 2.02 21.25 4.10
N ASN A 272 2.94 22.21 3.96
CA ASN A 272 3.12 23.33 4.89
C ASN A 272 2.97 24.65 4.12
N ALA A 273 3.01 25.76 4.85
CA ALA A 273 2.86 27.10 4.28
C ALA A 273 3.94 27.50 3.24
N GLU A 274 5.03 26.72 3.12
CA GLU A 274 6.13 26.97 2.17
C GLU A 274 5.90 26.35 0.78
N GLY A 275 4.86 25.55 0.58
CA GLY A 275 4.21 25.36 -0.72
C GLY A 275 4.70 24.27 -1.64
N GLU A 276 5.90 23.69 -1.53
CA GLU A 276 6.41 22.73 -2.52
C GLU A 276 5.52 21.50 -2.69
N ASN A 277 5.14 20.84 -1.60
CA ASN A 277 4.30 19.63 -1.67
C ASN A 277 2.83 19.96 -1.99
N ALA A 278 2.33 21.15 -1.66
CA ALA A 278 1.00 21.60 -2.06
C ALA A 278 0.88 21.71 -3.59
N GLU A 279 1.92 22.18 -4.29
CA GLU A 279 1.93 22.21 -5.77
C GLU A 279 2.00 20.80 -6.38
N ILE A 280 2.67 19.84 -5.72
CA ILE A 280 2.67 18.42 -6.14
C ILE A 280 1.25 17.84 -5.99
N VAL A 281 0.62 18.00 -4.83
CA VAL A 281 -0.75 17.52 -4.57
C VAL A 281 -1.73 18.15 -5.56
N LYS A 282 -1.61 19.45 -5.83
CA LYS A 282 -2.42 20.17 -6.83
C LYS A 282 -2.23 19.60 -8.25
N THR A 283 -0.99 19.30 -8.62
CA THR A 283 -0.65 18.72 -9.92
C THR A 283 -1.27 17.32 -10.05
N ILE A 284 -1.15 16.47 -9.01
CA ILE A 284 -1.74 15.13 -8.99
C ILE A 284 -3.26 15.22 -9.06
N THR A 285 -3.89 16.10 -8.29
CA THR A 285 -5.35 16.30 -8.29
C THR A 285 -5.83 16.78 -9.66
N SER A 286 -5.10 17.72 -10.29
CA SER A 286 -5.41 18.19 -11.64
C SER A 286 -5.29 17.07 -12.69
N LEU A 287 -4.24 16.25 -12.60
CA LEU A 287 -4.03 15.08 -13.45
C LEU A 287 -5.17 14.06 -13.31
N ALA A 288 -5.51 13.69 -12.09
CA ALA A 288 -6.60 12.75 -11.81
C ALA A 288 -7.94 13.24 -12.40
N ARG A 289 -8.24 14.54 -12.24
CA ARG A 289 -9.43 15.17 -12.82
C ARG A 289 -9.48 15.06 -14.36
N HIS A 290 -8.34 15.29 -15.04
CA HIS A 290 -8.26 15.13 -16.49
C HIS A 290 -8.46 13.69 -16.94
N LEU A 291 -8.03 12.74 -16.10
CA LEU A 291 -8.22 11.30 -16.33
C LEU A 291 -9.59 10.78 -15.85
N LYS A 292 -10.45 11.66 -15.31
CA LYS A 292 -11.76 11.33 -14.73
C LYS A 292 -11.67 10.33 -13.57
N MET A 293 -10.60 10.43 -12.80
CA MET A 293 -10.38 9.67 -11.57
C MET A 293 -10.71 10.54 -10.36
N SER A 294 -11.31 9.97 -9.34
CA SER A 294 -11.44 10.61 -8.02
C SER A 294 -10.12 10.54 -7.26
N VAL A 295 -9.95 11.42 -6.28
CA VAL A 295 -8.72 11.52 -5.49
C VAL A 295 -9.00 11.24 -4.02
N VAL A 296 -8.19 10.38 -3.41
CA VAL A 296 -8.12 10.16 -1.96
C VAL A 296 -6.76 10.65 -1.47
N ALA A 297 -6.73 11.59 -0.55
CA ALA A 297 -5.49 12.02 0.11
C ALA A 297 -5.25 11.23 1.39
N GLU A 298 -4.08 10.61 1.51
CA GLU A 298 -3.72 9.77 2.65
C GLU A 298 -2.91 10.53 3.72
N GLY A 299 -2.99 10.03 4.95
CA GLY A 299 -2.19 10.56 6.04
C GLY A 299 -2.60 11.97 6.48
N VAL A 300 -3.88 12.31 6.37
CA VAL A 300 -4.43 13.57 6.90
C VAL A 300 -4.38 13.53 8.43
N GLU A 301 -3.60 14.40 9.04
CA GLU A 301 -3.38 14.44 10.49
C GLU A 301 -3.96 15.70 11.15
N THR A 302 -4.22 16.77 10.39
CA THR A 302 -4.71 18.03 10.93
C THR A 302 -5.88 18.61 10.12
N LEU A 303 -6.66 19.49 10.77
CA LEU A 303 -7.73 20.23 10.11
C LEU A 303 -7.19 21.15 9.00
N GLU A 304 -6.01 21.73 9.20
CA GLU A 304 -5.36 22.61 8.21
C GLU A 304 -5.07 21.83 6.93
N GLN A 305 -4.54 20.61 7.05
CA GLN A 305 -4.32 19.74 5.88
C GLN A 305 -5.64 19.39 5.19
N ALA A 306 -6.69 19.06 5.94
CA ALA A 306 -8.00 18.78 5.36
C ALA A 306 -8.56 19.98 4.58
N ASN A 307 -8.45 21.18 5.13
CA ASN A 307 -8.91 22.41 4.46
C ASN A 307 -8.10 22.71 3.18
N GLN A 308 -6.77 22.57 3.24
CA GLN A 308 -5.92 22.75 2.06
C GLN A 308 -6.26 21.73 0.95
N LEU A 309 -6.51 20.47 1.32
CA LEU A 309 -6.92 19.44 0.36
C LEU A 309 -8.25 19.78 -0.33
N ILE A 310 -9.22 20.33 0.42
CA ILE A 310 -10.49 20.83 -0.15
C ILE A 310 -10.22 21.94 -1.17
N GLU A 311 -9.39 22.92 -0.81
CA GLU A 311 -9.03 24.04 -1.71
C GLU A 311 -8.31 23.56 -2.98
N LEU A 312 -7.47 22.50 -2.87
CA LEU A 312 -6.78 21.86 -3.99
C LEU A 312 -7.71 20.96 -4.83
N GLY A 313 -8.95 20.75 -4.38
CA GLY A 313 -9.98 20.00 -5.09
C GLY A 313 -9.89 18.49 -4.93
N CYS A 314 -9.31 17.98 -3.82
CA CYS A 314 -9.41 16.59 -3.45
C CYS A 314 -10.83 16.28 -2.96
N GLU A 315 -11.40 15.16 -3.43
CA GLU A 315 -12.76 14.76 -3.05
C GLU A 315 -12.79 14.01 -1.73
N TYR A 316 -11.77 13.18 -1.48
CA TYR A 316 -11.75 12.28 -0.32
C TYR A 316 -10.44 12.41 0.47
N GLY A 317 -10.51 12.09 1.75
CA GLY A 317 -9.36 12.04 2.64
C GLY A 317 -9.43 10.87 3.61
N GLN A 318 -8.25 10.39 4.00
CA GLN A 318 -8.05 9.33 4.97
C GLN A 318 -6.88 9.69 5.86
N GLY A 319 -6.99 9.45 7.18
CA GLY A 319 -5.90 9.75 8.08
C GLY A 319 -6.32 9.81 9.54
N TYR A 320 -5.35 10.01 10.42
CA TYR A 320 -5.55 10.00 11.87
C TYR A 320 -6.38 11.19 12.37
N TYR A 321 -6.45 12.26 11.61
CA TYR A 321 -7.36 13.37 11.91
C TYR A 321 -8.81 12.91 11.99
N PHE A 322 -9.23 12.00 11.10
CA PHE A 322 -10.57 11.44 11.11
C PHE A 322 -10.68 10.25 12.06
N SER A 323 -9.92 9.21 11.79
CA SER A 323 -9.78 8.04 12.66
C SER A 323 -8.58 7.18 12.24
N PRO A 324 -7.84 6.60 13.17
CA PRO A 324 -7.02 5.44 12.85
C PRO A 324 -7.88 4.25 12.45
N ALA A 325 -7.26 3.27 11.77
CA ALA A 325 -7.90 1.99 11.52
C ALA A 325 -8.38 1.35 12.83
N ALA A 326 -9.60 0.82 12.82
CA ALA A 326 -10.23 0.29 14.01
C ALA A 326 -11.00 -1.00 13.74
N ALA A 327 -11.20 -1.81 14.78
CA ALA A 327 -11.99 -3.03 14.71
C ALA A 327 -13.49 -2.73 14.47
N VAL A 328 -14.21 -3.73 13.95
CA VAL A 328 -15.62 -3.64 13.56
C VAL A 328 -16.53 -2.94 14.61
N PRO A 329 -16.44 -3.26 15.93
CA PRO A 329 -17.35 -2.62 16.90
C PRO A 329 -17.18 -1.10 16.96
N LYS A 330 -15.94 -0.60 16.88
CA LYS A 330 -15.68 0.83 16.91
C LYS A 330 -16.19 1.53 15.65
N ILE A 331 -15.99 0.94 14.48
CA ILE A 331 -16.49 1.48 13.20
C ILE A 331 -18.02 1.47 13.18
N THR A 332 -18.64 0.39 13.65
CA THR A 332 -20.10 0.30 13.73
C THR A 332 -20.67 1.44 14.60
N LYS A 333 -20.05 1.70 15.75
CA LYS A 333 -20.43 2.83 16.60
C LYS A 333 -20.30 4.19 15.90
N MET A 334 -19.23 4.39 15.10
CA MET A 334 -19.07 5.62 14.32
C MET A 334 -20.19 5.81 13.29
N LEU A 335 -20.63 4.72 12.65
CA LEU A 335 -21.77 4.75 11.73
C LEU A 335 -23.10 5.04 12.45
N GLU A 336 -23.30 4.57 13.68
CA GLU A 336 -24.47 4.84 14.51
C GLU A 336 -24.54 6.32 14.93
N GLU A 337 -23.41 6.92 15.29
CA GLU A 337 -23.34 8.29 15.78
C GLU A 337 -23.61 9.34 14.69
N GLN A 338 -23.47 9.01 13.41
CA GLN A 338 -23.76 9.85 12.23
C GLN A 338 -23.11 11.25 12.27
N THR A 339 -22.03 11.40 13.02
CA THR A 339 -21.38 12.70 13.20
C THR A 339 -20.45 12.98 12.03
N PRO A 340 -20.60 14.10 11.29
CA PRO A 340 -19.62 14.52 10.30
C PRO A 340 -18.26 14.68 10.94
N MET A 341 -17.22 14.11 10.32
CA MET A 341 -15.85 14.13 10.85
C MET A 341 -15.10 15.44 10.57
N ILE A 342 -15.67 16.27 9.71
CA ILE A 342 -15.25 17.67 9.51
C ILE A 342 -16.50 18.51 9.77
N GLN A 343 -16.36 19.56 10.57
CA GLN A 343 -17.38 20.60 10.57
C GLN A 343 -17.17 21.43 9.28
N PRO A 344 -18.15 21.47 8.35
CA PRO A 344 -17.99 22.26 7.15
C PRO A 344 -17.72 23.70 7.53
N ALA A 345 -16.66 24.29 6.96
CA ALA A 345 -16.43 25.72 7.08
C ALA A 345 -17.71 26.44 6.61
N PRO A 346 -18.16 27.51 7.28
CA PRO A 346 -19.35 28.22 6.87
C PRO A 346 -19.17 28.63 5.39
N LEU A 347 -20.06 28.15 4.52
CA LEU A 347 -20.07 28.47 3.09
C LEU A 347 -20.03 29.98 2.93
N VAL A 348 -18.88 30.54 2.61
CA VAL A 348 -18.77 31.93 2.11
C VAL A 348 -19.39 31.91 0.71
N ARG A 349 -20.69 32.18 0.65
CA ARG A 349 -21.37 32.42 -0.62
C ARG A 349 -20.75 33.66 -1.23
N TYR A 350 -19.83 33.45 -2.17
CA TYR A 350 -19.46 34.53 -3.08
C TYR A 350 -20.72 34.90 -3.89
N GLN A 351 -21.40 35.96 -3.48
CA GLN A 351 -22.39 36.63 -4.33
C GLN A 351 -21.64 37.16 -5.55
N VAL A 352 -21.78 36.47 -6.67
CA VAL A 352 -21.41 37.03 -7.96
C VAL A 352 -22.31 38.23 -8.16
N ALA A 353 -21.79 39.41 -7.87
CA ALA A 353 -22.46 40.68 -8.17
C ALA A 353 -22.62 40.80 -9.69
N SER A 354 -23.82 40.49 -10.18
CA SER A 354 -24.24 40.84 -11.54
C SER A 354 -24.22 42.35 -11.67
N LYS A 355 -23.14 42.94 -12.15
CA LYS A 355 -23.19 44.27 -12.67
C LYS A 355 -23.96 44.22 -13.99
N MET A 356 -25.24 44.58 -13.93
CA MET A 356 -26.00 45.04 -15.10
C MET A 356 -25.26 46.27 -15.66
N ILE A 357 -24.83 46.14 -16.90
CA ILE A 357 -24.43 47.29 -17.73
C ILE A 357 -25.71 47.73 -18.40
N THR A 358 -26.14 48.91 -18.02
CA THR A 358 -27.08 49.76 -18.80
C THR A 358 -26.28 50.51 -19.85
#